data_c56ceb9c7df8cb81c6320bff8ad2b3ba
#
_entry.id   c56ceb9c7df8cb81c6320bff8ad2b3ba
#
_cell.length_a   1.000
_cell.length_b   1.000
_cell.length_c   1.000
_cell.angle_alpha   90.00
_cell.angle_beta   90.00
_cell.angle_gamma   90.00
#
_symmetry.space_group_name_H-M   'P 1'
#
loop_
_entity.id
_entity.type
_entity.pdbx_description
1 polymer ?
#
loop_
_entity_poly.entity_id
_entity_poly.type
_entity_poly.pdbx_seq_one_letter_code
_entity_poly.pdbx_strand_id
1 'polypeptide(L)'
;SIDRHYVHPIVRGKEVKSVEFGAKVNNIQIDGISFIEHVSFKAFNEGIRLKDCIHMHQKLMNVRVRCVAADSIYANNANRKFCTKYGISTSFVRKGRAAKDEAVRKALRSELSRERATRLEGSFGTQKQHYSLSKIKARNRKTEILWIFFGIHTANAILMIDKIKNGQKKAA
;
A
#
# COMPACT_ATOMS: atom_id res chain seq x y z
N SER A 1 21.06 -6.11 -12.74
CA SER A 1 21.31 -7.56 -12.81
C SER A 1 21.92 -7.90 -14.17
N ILE A 2 22.94 -8.75 -14.19
CA ILE A 2 23.60 -9.20 -15.44
C ILE A 2 22.63 -10.00 -16.30
N ASP A 3 21.83 -10.86 -15.69
CA ASP A 3 20.86 -11.74 -16.36
C ASP A 3 19.56 -11.02 -16.74
N ARG A 4 19.18 -9.97 -15.97
CA ARG A 4 17.93 -9.23 -16.17
C ARG A 4 18.21 -7.75 -16.27
N HIS A 5 18.52 -7.26 -17.46
CA HIS A 5 18.91 -5.86 -17.70
C HIS A 5 17.86 -4.82 -17.27
N TYR A 6 16.58 -5.22 -17.18
CA TYR A 6 15.50 -4.36 -16.73
C TYR A 6 15.43 -4.20 -15.18
N VAL A 7 16.14 -5.05 -14.41
CA VAL A 7 16.16 -5.00 -12.94
C VAL A 7 17.30 -4.11 -12.48
N HIS A 8 16.95 -2.98 -11.91
CA HIS A 8 17.89 -2.01 -11.34
C HIS A 8 18.03 -2.19 -9.82
N PRO A 9 19.17 -1.80 -9.23
CA PRO A 9 19.33 -1.78 -7.79
C PRO A 9 18.40 -0.73 -7.17
N ILE A 10 17.74 -1.09 -6.07
CA ILE A 10 16.88 -0.21 -5.28
C ILE A 10 17.55 -0.03 -3.92
N VAL A 11 18.04 1.18 -3.65
CA VAL A 11 18.66 1.52 -2.36
C VAL A 11 17.58 1.74 -1.32
N ARG A 12 17.67 1.06 -0.19
CA ARG A 12 16.65 1.07 0.88
C ARG A 12 17.07 1.74 2.18
N GLY A 13 18.27 2.20 2.34
CA GLY A 13 18.74 2.86 3.57
C GLY A 13 18.55 2.01 4.85
N LYS A 14 18.49 0.67 4.73
CA LYS A 14 18.45 -0.26 5.86
C LYS A 14 19.84 -0.81 6.16
N GLU A 15 20.17 -0.98 7.43
CA GLU A 15 21.49 -1.46 7.87
C GLU A 15 21.82 -2.87 7.34
N VAL A 16 20.85 -3.78 7.30
CA VAL A 16 21.09 -5.20 6.97
C VAL A 16 21.02 -5.49 5.47
N LYS A 17 20.23 -4.73 4.70
CA LYS A 17 20.15 -4.85 3.23
C LYS A 17 20.00 -3.48 2.62
N SER A 18 21.12 -2.86 2.30
CA SER A 18 21.17 -1.53 1.70
C SER A 18 20.64 -1.49 0.26
N VAL A 19 20.72 -2.61 -0.47
CA VAL A 19 20.30 -2.71 -1.88
C VAL A 19 19.43 -3.96 -2.06
N GLU A 20 18.30 -3.78 -2.72
CA GLU A 20 17.42 -4.85 -3.15
C GLU A 20 17.28 -4.83 -4.67
N PHE A 21 17.09 -6.02 -5.27
CA PHE A 21 16.85 -6.19 -6.70
C PHE A 21 15.46 -6.78 -6.91
N GLY A 22 14.72 -6.26 -7.88
CA GLY A 22 13.37 -6.74 -8.20
C GLY A 22 12.43 -5.60 -8.56
N ALA A 23 11.15 -5.93 -8.67
CA ALA A 23 10.11 -4.95 -8.89
C ALA A 23 9.76 -4.22 -7.59
N LYS A 24 9.64 -2.91 -7.66
CA LYS A 24 9.05 -2.09 -6.63
C LYS A 24 7.56 -1.91 -6.95
N VAL A 25 6.70 -2.30 -6.02
CA VAL A 25 5.24 -2.28 -6.20
C VAL A 25 4.64 -1.30 -5.20
N ASN A 26 3.83 -0.37 -5.70
CA ASN A 26 2.98 0.49 -4.89
C ASN A 26 1.56 -0.05 -4.88
N ASN A 27 1.07 -0.43 -3.72
CA ASN A 27 -0.27 -0.98 -3.54
C ASN A 27 -1.14 -0.02 -2.73
N ILE A 28 -2.42 0.06 -3.11
CA ILE A 28 -3.47 0.55 -2.23
C ILE A 28 -4.23 -0.65 -1.65
N GLN A 29 -4.79 -0.47 -0.46
CA GLN A 29 -5.63 -1.47 0.16
C GLN A 29 -6.98 -0.86 0.56
N ILE A 30 -8.05 -1.56 0.21
CA ILE A 30 -9.43 -1.17 0.49
C ILE A 30 -10.11 -2.35 1.13
N ASP A 31 -10.50 -2.20 2.40
CA ASP A 31 -11.10 -3.27 3.18
C ASP A 31 -10.31 -4.61 3.14
N GLY A 32 -8.98 -4.50 3.19
CA GLY A 32 -8.08 -5.66 3.14
C GLY A 32 -7.75 -6.17 1.74
N ILE A 33 -8.49 -5.76 0.71
CA ILE A 33 -8.23 -6.12 -0.69
C ILE A 33 -7.13 -5.20 -1.25
N SER A 34 -6.08 -5.79 -1.81
CA SER A 34 -4.93 -5.07 -2.36
C SER A 34 -5.09 -4.78 -3.85
N PHE A 35 -4.80 -3.57 -4.28
CA PHE A 35 -4.80 -3.18 -5.69
C PHE A 35 -3.45 -2.59 -6.05
N ILE A 36 -2.89 -3.02 -7.17
CA ILE A 36 -1.60 -2.54 -7.68
C ILE A 36 -1.82 -1.16 -8.32
N GLU A 37 -1.27 -0.13 -7.70
CA GLU A 37 -1.30 1.22 -8.26
C GLU A 37 -0.14 1.45 -9.23
N HIS A 38 1.06 0.96 -8.87
CA HIS A 38 2.24 1.14 -9.70
C HIS A 38 3.24 -0.01 -9.55
N VAL A 39 3.85 -0.41 -10.66
CA VAL A 39 4.95 -1.40 -10.69
C VAL A 39 6.11 -0.81 -11.47
N SER A 40 7.30 -0.85 -10.89
CA SER A 40 8.53 -0.40 -11.56
C SER A 40 9.70 -1.30 -11.20
N PHE A 41 10.59 -1.53 -12.15
CA PHE A 41 11.88 -2.20 -11.93
C PHE A 41 13.02 -1.18 -11.68
N LYS A 42 12.68 0.11 -11.66
CA LYS A 42 13.53 1.21 -11.25
C LYS A 42 13.02 1.77 -9.92
N ALA A 43 13.93 2.33 -9.14
CA ALA A 43 13.55 3.07 -7.94
C ALA A 43 12.60 4.23 -8.30
N PHE A 44 11.57 4.44 -7.50
CA PHE A 44 10.68 5.60 -7.61
C PHE A 44 10.33 6.11 -6.20
N ASN A 45 9.99 7.38 -6.12
CA ASN A 45 9.53 8.00 -4.89
C ASN A 45 8.04 7.69 -4.66
N GLU A 46 7.74 6.85 -3.68
CA GLU A 46 6.36 6.53 -3.31
C GLU A 46 5.60 7.76 -2.81
N GLY A 47 6.28 8.64 -2.11
CA GLY A 47 5.67 9.83 -1.50
C GLY A 47 4.95 10.76 -2.48
N ILE A 48 5.27 10.74 -3.77
CA ILE A 48 4.57 11.55 -4.78
C ILE A 48 3.30 10.89 -5.32
N ARG A 49 3.09 9.61 -5.05
CA ARG A 49 2.00 8.81 -5.65
C ARG A 49 0.68 8.81 -4.86
N LEU A 50 0.60 9.55 -3.75
CA LEU A 50 -0.63 9.57 -2.94
C LEU A 50 -1.86 10.02 -3.72
N LYS A 51 -1.71 11.01 -4.59
CA LYS A 51 -2.82 11.50 -5.41
C LYS A 51 -3.32 10.42 -6.38
N ASP A 52 -2.41 9.70 -7.02
CA ASP A 52 -2.73 8.62 -7.95
C ASP A 52 -3.44 7.47 -7.20
N CYS A 53 -2.97 7.13 -6.00
CA CYS A 53 -3.63 6.16 -5.12
C CYS A 53 -5.08 6.57 -4.79
N ILE A 54 -5.30 7.84 -4.44
CA ILE A 54 -6.63 8.36 -4.13
C ILE A 54 -7.52 8.36 -5.37
N HIS A 55 -7.02 8.79 -6.51
CA HIS A 55 -7.77 8.77 -7.78
C HIS A 55 -8.12 7.33 -8.19
N MET A 56 -7.19 6.39 -8.06
CA MET A 56 -7.44 4.98 -8.33
C MET A 56 -8.56 4.44 -7.42
N HIS A 57 -8.50 4.71 -6.11
CA HIS A 57 -9.56 4.32 -5.18
C HIS A 57 -10.93 4.86 -5.63
N GLN A 58 -11.00 6.16 -5.93
CA GLN A 58 -12.25 6.81 -6.33
C GLN A 58 -12.80 6.24 -7.63
N LYS A 59 -11.92 5.92 -8.58
CA LYS A 59 -12.29 5.29 -9.86
C LYS A 59 -12.81 3.86 -9.67
N LEU A 60 -12.18 3.07 -8.81
CA LEU A 60 -12.55 1.67 -8.57
C LEU A 60 -13.85 1.55 -7.76
N MET A 61 -14.02 2.38 -6.75
CA MET A 61 -15.12 2.26 -5.78
C MET A 61 -16.27 3.23 -6.05
N ASN A 62 -16.10 4.17 -6.97
CA ASN A 62 -17.05 5.26 -7.25
C ASN A 62 -17.49 6.03 -5.98
N VAL A 63 -16.58 6.18 -5.01
CA VAL A 63 -16.82 6.90 -3.75
C VAL A 63 -15.67 7.85 -3.43
N ARG A 64 -15.98 8.94 -2.73
CA ARG A 64 -14.97 9.88 -2.25
C ARG A 64 -14.17 9.29 -1.10
N VAL A 65 -12.85 9.43 -1.17
CA VAL A 65 -11.95 9.10 -0.06
C VAL A 65 -12.14 10.12 1.06
N ARG A 66 -12.42 9.66 2.27
CA ARG A 66 -12.55 10.48 3.49
C ARG A 66 -11.34 10.35 4.41
N CYS A 67 -10.72 9.16 4.45
CA CYS A 67 -9.59 8.87 5.33
C CYS A 67 -8.52 8.11 4.56
N VAL A 68 -7.25 8.39 4.89
CA VAL A 68 -6.09 7.69 4.33
C VAL A 68 -5.13 7.34 5.45
N ALA A 69 -4.81 6.06 5.56
CA ALA A 69 -3.71 5.55 6.37
C ALA A 69 -2.50 5.29 5.47
N ALA A 70 -1.44 6.06 5.62
CA ALA A 70 -0.24 5.94 4.80
C ALA A 70 1.03 6.09 5.64
N ASP A 71 2.16 5.62 5.10
CA ASP A 71 3.47 5.72 5.73
C ASP A 71 3.97 7.17 5.77
N SER A 72 4.94 7.43 6.64
CA SER A 72 5.57 8.74 6.83
C SER A 72 6.17 9.32 5.53
N ILE A 73 6.61 8.49 4.60
CA ILE A 73 7.12 8.92 3.29
C ILE A 73 6.08 9.72 2.48
N TYR A 74 4.79 9.45 2.69
CA TYR A 74 3.69 10.19 2.06
C TYR A 74 3.37 11.51 2.75
N ALA A 75 3.90 11.76 3.95
CA ALA A 75 3.59 12.94 4.77
C ALA A 75 4.33 14.22 4.32
N ASN A 76 4.60 14.37 3.03
CA ASN A 76 5.21 15.57 2.45
C ASN A 76 4.21 16.74 2.36
N ASN A 77 4.71 17.96 2.15
CA ASN A 77 3.89 19.17 2.15
C ASN A 77 2.84 19.21 1.02
N ALA A 78 3.18 18.67 -0.15
CA ALA A 78 2.25 18.62 -1.29
C ALA A 78 1.04 17.74 -1.00
N ASN A 79 1.27 16.55 -0.42
CA ASN A 79 0.21 15.63 -0.03
C ASN A 79 -0.63 16.19 1.12
N ARG A 80 -0.01 16.84 2.11
CA ARG A 80 -0.73 17.52 3.20
C ARG A 80 -1.67 18.60 2.67
N LYS A 81 -1.17 19.48 1.78
CA LYS A 81 -1.99 20.52 1.14
C LYS A 81 -3.15 19.90 0.35
N PHE A 82 -2.88 18.85 -0.41
CA PHE A 82 -3.90 18.13 -1.17
C PHE A 82 -4.98 17.54 -0.25
N CYS A 83 -4.60 16.79 0.78
CA CYS A 83 -5.56 16.18 1.71
C CYS A 83 -6.39 17.25 2.45
N THR A 84 -5.76 18.33 2.89
CA THR A 84 -6.48 19.46 3.52
C THR A 84 -7.47 20.11 2.55
N LYS A 85 -7.06 20.38 1.29
CA LYS A 85 -7.94 20.96 0.27
C LYS A 85 -9.20 20.14 0.02
N TYR A 86 -9.08 18.82 0.04
CA TYR A 86 -10.18 17.91 -0.25
C TYR A 86 -10.86 17.31 1.00
N GLY A 87 -10.53 17.81 2.19
CA GLY A 87 -11.13 17.36 3.45
C GLY A 87 -10.81 15.90 3.80
N ILE A 88 -9.65 15.39 3.36
CA ILE A 88 -9.23 14.00 3.60
C ILE A 88 -8.43 13.93 4.91
N SER A 89 -8.93 13.16 5.86
CA SER A 89 -8.23 12.86 7.12
C SER A 89 -7.07 11.88 6.88
N THR A 90 -5.95 12.07 7.57
CA THR A 90 -4.75 11.26 7.35
C THR A 90 -4.12 10.79 8.65
N SER A 91 -3.34 9.69 8.57
CA SER A 91 -2.46 9.22 9.64
C SER A 91 -1.22 10.12 9.87
N PHE A 92 -1.07 11.21 9.11
CA PHE A 92 0.13 12.06 9.17
C PHE A 92 0.20 12.85 10.48
N VAL A 93 1.36 12.77 11.12
CA VAL A 93 1.64 13.61 12.29
C VAL A 93 1.60 15.08 11.89
N ARG A 94 0.86 15.90 12.66
CA ARG A 94 0.75 17.34 12.40
C ARG A 94 2.12 18.02 12.56
N LYS A 95 2.37 19.01 11.73
CA LYS A 95 3.48 19.95 11.88
C LYS A 95 3.00 21.22 12.57
N GLY A 96 3.79 21.72 13.51
CA GLY A 96 3.52 22.97 14.23
C GLY A 96 2.66 22.81 15.50
N ARG A 97 2.15 23.94 16.02
CA ARG A 97 1.43 24.00 17.29
C ARG A 97 0.15 23.16 17.30
N ALA A 98 -0.15 22.52 18.41
CA ALA A 98 -1.39 21.76 18.60
C ALA A 98 -2.62 22.66 18.42
N ALA A 99 -3.66 22.13 17.78
CA ALA A 99 -4.96 22.81 17.66
C ALA A 99 -5.91 22.33 18.77
N LYS A 100 -7.02 23.03 18.95
CA LYS A 100 -8.05 22.69 19.94
C LYS A 100 -8.60 21.26 19.78
N ASP A 101 -8.62 20.74 18.56
CA ASP A 101 -9.11 19.40 18.19
C ASP A 101 -8.01 18.33 18.17
N GLU A 102 -6.83 18.59 18.72
CA GLU A 102 -5.68 17.68 18.63
C GLU A 102 -5.93 16.31 19.29
N ALA A 103 -6.70 16.24 20.36
CA ALA A 103 -7.05 14.97 21.01
C ALA A 103 -7.84 14.06 20.07
N VAL A 104 -8.85 14.58 19.38
CA VAL A 104 -9.67 13.85 18.41
C VAL A 104 -8.82 13.40 17.22
N ARG A 105 -7.97 14.30 16.72
CA ARG A 105 -7.05 13.99 15.60
C ARG A 105 -6.02 12.94 16.00
N LYS A 106 -5.52 12.97 17.23
CA LYS A 106 -4.58 11.95 17.74
C LYS A 106 -5.24 10.57 17.81
N ALA A 107 -6.47 10.50 18.29
CA ALA A 107 -7.24 9.25 18.34
C ALA A 107 -7.46 8.68 16.93
N LEU A 108 -7.91 9.49 15.97
CA LEU A 108 -8.07 9.08 14.58
C LEU A 108 -6.75 8.62 13.94
N ARG A 109 -5.64 9.34 14.16
CA ARG A 109 -4.32 8.93 13.66
C ARG A 109 -3.89 7.58 14.22
N SER A 110 -4.12 7.36 15.51
CA SER A 110 -3.80 6.08 16.17
C SER A 110 -4.56 4.93 15.54
N GLU A 111 -5.87 5.13 15.31
CA GLU A 111 -6.72 4.13 14.66
C GLU A 111 -6.27 3.84 13.23
N LEU A 112 -6.07 4.87 12.41
CA LEU A 112 -5.58 4.72 11.03
C LEU A 112 -4.20 4.04 10.97
N SER A 113 -3.31 4.33 11.91
CA SER A 113 -1.99 3.71 11.99
C SER A 113 -2.09 2.23 12.38
N ARG A 114 -2.98 1.89 13.31
CA ARG A 114 -3.26 0.49 13.69
C ARG A 114 -3.85 -0.30 12.53
N GLU A 115 -4.84 0.25 11.82
CA GLU A 115 -5.41 -0.37 10.63
C GLU A 115 -4.35 -0.63 9.56
N ARG A 116 -3.47 0.33 9.31
CA ARG A 116 -2.36 0.17 8.36
C ARG A 116 -1.41 -0.96 8.79
N ALA A 117 -0.97 -0.97 10.04
CA ALA A 117 -0.05 -1.97 10.53
C ALA A 117 -0.66 -3.39 10.49
N THR A 118 -1.92 -3.51 10.90
CA THR A 118 -2.60 -4.82 10.97
C THR A 118 -2.95 -5.36 9.59
N ARG A 119 -3.58 -4.55 8.74
CA ARG A 119 -4.12 -5.02 7.46
C ARG A 119 -3.11 -4.95 6.33
N LEU A 120 -2.45 -3.81 6.14
CA LEU A 120 -1.56 -3.61 5.00
C LEU A 120 -0.25 -4.38 5.17
N GLU A 121 0.44 -4.22 6.32
CA GLU A 121 1.71 -4.90 6.57
C GLU A 121 1.51 -6.41 6.72
N GLY A 122 0.44 -6.83 7.39
CA GLY A 122 0.05 -8.24 7.49
C GLY A 122 -0.20 -8.87 6.11
N SER A 123 -0.88 -8.15 5.21
CA SER A 123 -1.11 -8.65 3.84
C SER A 123 0.18 -8.79 3.04
N PHE A 124 1.14 -7.86 3.17
CA PHE A 124 2.44 -7.99 2.51
C PHE A 124 3.24 -9.19 3.02
N GLY A 125 3.20 -9.46 4.33
CA GLY A 125 3.79 -10.65 4.92
C GLY A 125 3.20 -11.92 4.31
N THR A 126 1.89 -12.04 4.32
CA THR A 126 1.14 -13.15 3.73
C THR A 126 1.44 -13.34 2.24
N GLN A 127 1.42 -12.28 1.46
CA GLN A 127 1.71 -12.31 0.02
C GLN A 127 3.14 -12.80 -0.26
N LYS A 128 4.10 -12.37 0.53
CA LYS A 128 5.50 -12.82 0.39
C LYS A 128 5.68 -14.27 0.78
N GLN A 129 5.08 -14.72 1.89
CA GLN A 129 5.27 -16.06 2.44
C GLN A 129 4.47 -17.12 1.69
N HIS A 130 3.20 -16.86 1.40
CA HIS A 130 2.26 -17.87 0.90
C HIS A 130 1.96 -17.76 -0.60
N TYR A 131 2.23 -16.62 -1.23
CA TYR A 131 1.91 -16.38 -2.64
C TYR A 131 3.16 -16.12 -3.50
N SER A 132 4.30 -16.64 -3.04
CA SER A 132 5.59 -16.67 -3.79
C SER A 132 6.11 -15.30 -4.23
N LEU A 133 5.76 -14.21 -3.52
CA LEU A 133 6.24 -12.88 -3.82
C LEU A 133 7.57 -12.52 -3.13
N SER A 134 8.09 -13.38 -2.27
CA SER A 134 9.43 -13.20 -1.68
C SER A 134 10.55 -13.48 -2.67
N LYS A 135 10.36 -14.47 -3.56
CA LYS A 135 11.35 -14.87 -4.58
C LYS A 135 10.64 -15.20 -5.89
N ILE A 136 10.69 -14.26 -6.83
CA ILE A 136 10.06 -14.42 -8.15
C ILE A 136 11.00 -15.21 -9.06
N LYS A 137 10.52 -16.35 -9.58
CA LYS A 137 11.29 -17.25 -10.48
C LYS A 137 11.09 -16.94 -11.95
N ALA A 138 10.30 -15.92 -12.30
CA ALA A 138 10.08 -15.50 -13.68
C ALA A 138 11.39 -15.02 -14.34
N ARG A 139 11.56 -15.31 -15.65
CA ARG A 139 12.81 -15.06 -16.39
C ARG A 139 12.79 -13.78 -17.24
N ASN A 140 11.61 -13.19 -17.47
CA ASN A 140 11.49 -11.97 -18.24
C ASN A 140 10.52 -10.98 -17.58
N ARG A 141 10.58 -9.70 -17.99
CA ARG A 141 9.80 -8.61 -17.41
C ARG A 141 8.29 -8.87 -17.45
N LYS A 142 7.75 -9.39 -18.54
CA LYS A 142 6.31 -9.63 -18.70
C LYS A 142 5.82 -10.71 -17.73
N THR A 143 6.52 -11.83 -17.67
CA THR A 143 6.17 -12.94 -16.77
C THR A 143 6.39 -12.56 -15.30
N GLU A 144 7.36 -11.69 -14.98
CA GLU A 144 7.55 -11.19 -13.61
C GLU A 144 6.38 -10.29 -13.18
N ILE A 145 5.90 -9.41 -14.05
CA ILE A 145 4.70 -8.59 -13.78
C ILE A 145 3.48 -9.49 -13.59
N LEU A 146 3.27 -10.48 -14.44
CA LEU A 146 2.17 -11.44 -14.30
C LEU A 146 2.27 -12.23 -13.00
N TRP A 147 3.46 -12.64 -12.59
CA TRP A 147 3.70 -13.33 -11.33
C TRP A 147 3.27 -12.47 -10.13
N ILE A 148 3.69 -11.19 -10.12
CA ILE A 148 3.28 -10.23 -9.08
C ILE A 148 1.76 -10.06 -9.08
N PHE A 149 1.17 -9.87 -10.25
CA PHE A 149 -0.27 -9.71 -10.41
C PHE A 149 -1.03 -10.91 -9.84
N PHE A 150 -0.71 -12.12 -10.28
CA PHE A 150 -1.38 -13.33 -9.81
C PHE A 150 -1.14 -13.58 -8.32
N GLY A 151 0.06 -13.34 -7.80
CA GLY A 151 0.34 -13.49 -6.38
C GLY A 151 -0.54 -12.60 -5.50
N ILE A 152 -0.71 -11.33 -5.87
CA ILE A 152 -1.56 -10.38 -5.14
C ILE A 152 -3.04 -10.73 -5.30
N HIS A 153 -3.50 -11.02 -6.51
CA HIS A 153 -4.92 -11.26 -6.76
C HIS A 153 -5.40 -12.64 -6.26
N THR A 154 -4.52 -13.65 -6.21
CA THR A 154 -4.84 -14.92 -5.53
C THR A 154 -5.03 -14.69 -4.03
N ALA A 155 -4.16 -13.92 -3.38
CA ALA A 155 -4.34 -13.54 -1.98
C ALA A 155 -5.67 -12.81 -1.76
N ASN A 156 -6.03 -11.88 -2.65
CA ASN A 156 -7.31 -11.19 -2.61
C ASN A 156 -8.50 -12.16 -2.74
N ALA A 157 -8.44 -13.10 -3.68
CA ALA A 157 -9.51 -14.08 -3.91
C ALA A 157 -9.76 -14.94 -2.67
N ILE A 158 -8.71 -15.44 -2.02
CA ILE A 158 -8.83 -16.20 -0.78
C ILE A 158 -9.46 -15.35 0.33
N LEU A 159 -9.00 -14.12 0.52
CA LEU A 159 -9.57 -13.20 1.50
C LEU A 159 -11.05 -12.91 1.24
N MET A 160 -11.45 -12.76 -0.02
CA MET A 160 -12.85 -12.54 -0.40
C MET A 160 -13.71 -13.78 -0.08
N ILE A 161 -13.22 -14.98 -0.37
CA ILE A 161 -13.90 -16.25 -0.03
C ILE A 161 -14.10 -16.35 1.49
N ASP A 162 -13.07 -16.05 2.28
CA ASP A 162 -13.16 -16.10 3.74
C ASP A 162 -14.16 -15.08 4.29
N LYS A 163 -14.21 -13.88 3.72
CA LYS A 163 -15.20 -12.86 4.08
C LYS A 163 -16.62 -13.32 3.79
N ILE A 164 -16.87 -13.93 2.64
CA ILE A 164 -18.19 -14.46 2.24
C ILE A 164 -18.61 -15.57 3.22
N LYS A 165 -17.74 -16.56 3.46
CA LYS A 165 -18.00 -17.66 4.40
C LYS A 165 -18.31 -17.17 5.82
N ASN A 166 -17.54 -16.18 6.30
CA ASN A 166 -17.75 -15.61 7.64
C ASN A 166 -19.01 -14.72 7.71
N GLY A 167 -19.37 -14.06 6.62
CA GLY A 167 -20.63 -13.33 6.51
C GLY A 167 -21.85 -14.26 6.56
N GLN A 168 -21.80 -15.37 5.85
CA GLN A 168 -22.86 -16.39 5.87
C GLN A 168 -23.03 -17.04 7.27
N LYS A 169 -21.92 -17.31 7.97
CA LYS A 169 -21.98 -17.86 9.35
C LYS A 169 -22.59 -16.90 10.38
N LYS A 170 -22.55 -15.59 10.14
CA LYS A 170 -23.16 -14.59 11.04
C LYS A 170 -24.63 -14.34 10.74
N ALA A 171 -25.10 -14.76 9.58
CA ALA A 171 -26.48 -14.61 9.14
C ALA A 171 -27.36 -15.85 9.40
N ALA A 172 -26.74 -16.97 9.78
CA ALA A 172 -27.37 -18.23 10.20
C ALA A 172 -27.42 -18.36 11.72
#